data_34a69ceedff17a64687b688e8cd27a1c
#
_entry.id   34a69ceedff17a64687b688e8cd27a1c
#
_cell.length_a   1.000
_cell.length_b   1.000
_cell.length_c   1.000
_cell.angle_alpha   90.00
_cell.angle_beta   90.00
_cell.angle_gamma   90.00
#
_symmetry.space_group_name_H-M   'P 1'
#
loop_
_entity.id
_entity.type
_entity.pdbx_description
1 polymer ?
#
loop_
_entity_poly.entity_id
_entity_poly.type
_entity_poly.pdbx_seq_one_letter_code
_entity_poly.pdbx_strand_id
1 'polypeptide(L)'
;MTVSSTAPLNTLSLGTTPDLTSPRLGRLIVFTGPSGVGKGTLLRSLRHRYPMLKLSVSATTRSPRPGEIDGQDYYFVSREAFLAMVERGELLEWAEFAGNLYGTPKTPVIQAIEAGHWVILEIELEGARQVRGTFPKALQLFVLPPSIEELENRIRQRGKDADDAIARRLQRAQVEIDAAAEFDEQIVNDDLEVALQQLENAIFKD
;
A
#
# COMPACT_ATOMS: atom_id res chain seq x y z
N MET A 1 -26.30 20.47 59.54
CA MET A 1 -25.38 19.37 59.23
C MET A 1 -25.44 19.16 57.72
N THR A 2 -24.47 19.77 57.02
CA THR A 2 -24.37 19.72 55.58
C THR A 2 -23.29 18.73 55.21
N VAL A 3 -23.65 17.66 54.51
CA VAL A 3 -22.71 16.65 53.99
C VAL A 3 -22.44 16.98 52.53
N SER A 4 -21.21 17.42 52.25
CA SER A 4 -20.72 17.68 50.91
C SER A 4 -20.20 16.36 50.33
N SER A 5 -20.82 15.90 49.26
CA SER A 5 -20.37 14.73 48.50
C SER A 5 -19.51 15.22 47.31
N THR A 6 -18.21 15.02 47.41
CA THR A 6 -17.26 15.18 46.30
C THR A 6 -17.08 13.87 45.57
N ALA A 7 -17.55 13.80 44.31
CA ALA A 7 -17.29 12.70 43.42
C ALA A 7 -15.83 12.77 42.94
N PRO A 8 -15.12 11.63 42.76
CA PRO A 8 -13.76 11.62 42.27
C PRO A 8 -13.73 11.87 40.75
N LEU A 9 -12.81 12.75 40.33
CA LEU A 9 -12.49 13.01 38.94
C LEU A 9 -11.93 11.73 38.29
N ASN A 10 -12.59 11.33 37.23
CA ASN A 10 -12.18 10.22 36.37
C ASN A 10 -10.87 10.59 35.66
N THR A 11 -9.76 9.99 36.08
CA THR A 11 -8.46 10.11 35.40
C THR A 11 -8.56 9.41 34.04
N LEU A 12 -8.60 10.20 32.97
CA LEU A 12 -8.37 9.73 31.62
C LEU A 12 -7.00 9.03 31.59
N SER A 13 -7.03 7.72 31.35
CA SER A 13 -5.84 6.91 31.11
C SER A 13 -5.18 7.45 29.83
N LEU A 14 -4.06 8.15 30.01
CA LEU A 14 -3.14 8.49 28.91
C LEU A 14 -2.62 7.18 28.37
N GLY A 15 -2.95 6.89 27.12
CA GLY A 15 -2.46 5.73 26.40
C GLY A 15 -0.94 5.60 26.55
N THR A 16 -0.48 4.40 26.90
CA THR A 16 0.92 4.04 27.04
C THR A 16 1.66 4.41 25.78
N THR A 17 2.59 5.38 25.90
CA THR A 17 3.58 5.65 24.84
C THR A 17 4.32 4.36 24.54
N PRO A 18 4.39 3.92 23.27
CA PRO A 18 5.10 2.70 22.93
C PRO A 18 6.57 2.81 23.36
N ASP A 19 7.08 1.79 24.00
CA ASP A 19 8.51 1.68 24.34
C ASP A 19 9.34 1.67 23.05
N LEU A 20 10.07 2.76 22.79
CA LEU A 20 10.93 2.94 21.60
C LEU A 20 12.33 2.33 21.79
N THR A 21 12.61 1.67 22.92
CA THR A 21 13.96 1.18 23.26
C THR A 21 14.22 -0.27 22.81
N SER A 22 13.19 -1.05 22.47
CA SER A 22 13.39 -2.38 21.91
C SER A 22 13.67 -2.29 20.39
N PRO A 23 14.66 -3.03 19.84
CA PRO A 23 14.86 -3.10 18.41
C PRO A 23 13.61 -3.73 17.77
N ARG A 24 12.71 -2.89 17.24
CA ARG A 24 11.55 -3.38 16.51
C ARG A 24 12.06 -4.02 15.23
N LEU A 25 11.77 -5.30 15.06
CA LEU A 25 11.99 -5.97 13.79
C LEU A 25 11.24 -5.20 12.70
N GLY A 26 11.92 -4.94 11.60
CA GLY A 26 11.29 -4.31 10.44
C GLY A 26 10.11 -5.16 9.95
N ARG A 27 9.14 -4.55 9.29
CA ARG A 27 7.92 -5.20 8.83
C ARG A 27 7.70 -4.94 7.36
N LEU A 28 7.25 -5.96 6.62
CA LEU A 28 6.80 -5.81 5.24
C LEU A 28 5.29 -5.67 5.22
N ILE A 29 4.81 -4.65 4.49
CA ILE A 29 3.39 -4.35 4.32
C ILE A 29 3.12 -4.30 2.83
N VAL A 30 2.22 -5.14 2.35
CA VAL A 30 1.69 -5.11 0.99
C VAL A 30 0.43 -4.26 0.96
N PHE A 31 0.37 -3.33 0.03
CA PHE A 31 -0.72 -2.40 -0.13
C PHE A 31 -1.21 -2.45 -1.57
N THR A 32 -2.40 -3.00 -1.77
CA THR A 32 -2.97 -3.22 -3.11
C THR A 32 -4.45 -2.82 -3.18
N GLY A 33 -5.04 -2.94 -4.34
CA GLY A 33 -6.43 -2.60 -4.63
C GLY A 33 -6.58 -2.07 -6.05
N PRO A 34 -7.80 -1.91 -6.56
CA PRO A 34 -8.05 -1.57 -7.95
C PRO A 34 -7.51 -0.20 -8.34
N SER A 35 -7.26 -0.07 -9.65
CA SER A 35 -6.86 1.21 -10.23
C SER A 35 -7.96 2.25 -10.04
N GLY A 36 -7.58 3.44 -9.51
CA GLY A 36 -8.56 4.52 -9.25
C GLY A 36 -9.12 4.55 -7.83
N VAL A 37 -8.90 3.52 -7.00
CA VAL A 37 -9.45 3.41 -5.65
C VAL A 37 -8.90 4.46 -4.65
N GLY A 38 -7.76 5.12 -4.95
CA GLY A 38 -7.19 6.18 -4.11
C GLY A 38 -5.96 5.78 -3.30
N LYS A 39 -5.30 4.65 -3.61
CA LYS A 39 -4.08 4.17 -2.92
C LYS A 39 -3.03 5.25 -2.71
N GLY A 40 -2.64 5.95 -3.76
CA GLY A 40 -1.59 6.98 -3.67
C GLY A 40 -1.95 8.16 -2.75
N THR A 41 -3.24 8.52 -2.61
CA THR A 41 -3.69 9.54 -1.65
C THR A 41 -3.59 9.03 -0.23
N LEU A 42 -4.08 7.81 0.03
CA LEU A 42 -3.98 7.16 1.34
C LEU A 42 -2.53 7.01 1.79
N LEU A 43 -1.64 6.50 0.91
CA LEU A 43 -0.22 6.32 1.24
C LEU A 43 0.51 7.63 1.51
N ARG A 44 0.20 8.69 0.75
CA ARG A 44 0.77 10.02 0.99
C ARG A 44 0.36 10.56 2.34
N SER A 45 -0.92 10.48 2.70
CA SER A 45 -1.45 10.94 3.98
C SER A 45 -0.91 10.11 5.14
N LEU A 46 -0.87 8.78 4.99
CA LEU A 46 -0.32 7.86 5.98
C LEU A 46 1.17 8.14 6.26
N ARG A 47 1.98 8.30 5.21
CA ARG A 47 3.41 8.59 5.35
C ARG A 47 3.68 10.00 5.90
N HIS A 48 2.79 10.95 5.67
CA HIS A 48 2.87 12.27 6.31
C HIS A 48 2.68 12.16 7.83
N ARG A 49 1.75 11.31 8.30
CA ARG A 49 1.52 11.05 9.73
C ARG A 49 2.62 10.19 10.35
N TYR A 50 3.15 9.23 9.58
CA TYR A 50 4.11 8.22 10.04
C TYR A 50 5.35 8.19 9.14
N PRO A 51 6.27 9.17 9.28
CA PRO A 51 7.47 9.29 8.43
C PRO A 51 8.43 8.08 8.49
N MET A 52 8.30 7.23 9.52
CA MET A 52 9.08 6.00 9.63
C MET A 52 8.66 4.92 8.61
N LEU A 53 7.46 5.02 8.02
CA LEU A 53 7.01 4.11 6.98
C LEU A 53 7.75 4.43 5.67
N LYS A 54 8.51 3.47 5.16
CA LYS A 54 9.22 3.58 3.88
C LYS A 54 8.37 3.00 2.76
N LEU A 55 8.19 3.76 1.68
CA LEU A 55 7.64 3.21 0.44
C LEU A 55 8.78 2.62 -0.38
N SER A 56 8.62 1.39 -0.86
CA SER A 56 9.58 0.79 -1.79
C SER A 56 9.57 1.52 -3.13
N VAL A 57 10.74 1.61 -3.76
CA VAL A 57 10.86 2.09 -5.14
C VAL A 57 10.86 0.88 -6.06
N SER A 58 9.86 0.80 -6.96
CA SER A 58 9.75 -0.28 -7.94
C SER A 58 10.63 -0.03 -9.15
N ALA A 59 11.09 -1.11 -9.79
CA ALA A 59 11.69 -1.04 -11.13
C ALA A 59 10.60 -1.12 -12.21
N THR A 60 10.80 -0.44 -13.32
CA THR A 60 9.88 -0.49 -14.47
C THR A 60 10.62 -0.34 -15.79
N THR A 61 10.05 -0.96 -16.85
CA THR A 61 10.51 -0.77 -18.23
C THR A 61 9.78 0.36 -18.96
N ARG A 62 8.81 1.00 -18.28
CA ARG A 62 8.13 2.19 -18.78
C ARG A 62 9.09 3.38 -18.79
N SER A 63 9.05 4.18 -19.86
CA SER A 63 9.76 5.46 -19.88
C SER A 63 9.26 6.41 -18.79
N PRO A 64 10.15 7.23 -18.18
CA PRO A 64 9.75 8.21 -17.18
C PRO A 64 8.76 9.24 -17.76
N ARG A 65 7.81 9.66 -16.96
CA ARG A 65 6.91 10.78 -17.26
C ARG A 65 7.58 12.10 -16.88
N PRO A 66 7.11 13.24 -17.44
CA PRO A 66 7.60 14.55 -17.01
C PRO A 66 7.52 14.73 -15.49
N GLY A 67 8.66 15.03 -14.88
CA GLY A 67 8.78 15.23 -13.42
C GLY A 67 9.10 13.99 -12.60
N GLU A 68 9.05 12.79 -13.18
CA GLU A 68 9.52 11.58 -12.48
C GLU A 68 11.05 11.50 -12.42
N ILE A 69 11.58 11.08 -11.28
CA ILE A 69 13.01 11.02 -10.97
C ILE A 69 13.43 9.56 -10.78
N ASP A 70 14.46 9.15 -11.53
CA ASP A 70 15.03 7.80 -11.38
C ASP A 70 15.57 7.56 -9.96
N GLY A 71 15.29 6.38 -9.43
CA GLY A 71 15.65 5.99 -8.06
C GLY A 71 14.78 6.61 -6.95
N GLN A 72 13.81 7.46 -7.29
CA GLN A 72 12.85 8.04 -6.36
C GLN A 72 11.41 7.60 -6.64
N ASP A 73 10.95 7.81 -7.88
CA ASP A 73 9.60 7.40 -8.31
C ASP A 73 9.63 5.94 -8.78
N TYR A 74 10.61 5.62 -9.61
CA TYR A 74 10.91 4.28 -10.11
C TYR A 74 12.42 4.15 -10.39
N TYR A 75 12.91 2.90 -10.45
CA TYR A 75 14.14 2.56 -11.17
C TYR A 75 13.74 2.28 -12.62
N PHE A 76 14.06 3.22 -13.53
CA PHE A 76 13.74 3.09 -14.95
C PHE A 76 14.84 2.27 -15.64
N VAL A 77 14.50 1.06 -16.07
CA VAL A 77 15.45 0.11 -16.65
C VAL A 77 15.00 -0.35 -18.04
N SER A 78 15.95 -0.84 -18.87
CA SER A 78 15.58 -1.47 -20.13
C SER A 78 14.85 -2.81 -19.89
N ARG A 79 14.10 -3.29 -20.91
CA ARG A 79 13.41 -4.58 -20.82
C ARG A 79 14.40 -5.73 -20.61
N GLU A 80 15.56 -5.68 -21.28
CA GLU A 80 16.63 -6.66 -21.13
C GLU A 80 17.20 -6.68 -19.71
N ALA A 81 17.47 -5.49 -19.14
CA ALA A 81 17.96 -5.38 -17.77
C ALA A 81 16.93 -5.90 -16.77
N PHE A 82 15.64 -5.60 -16.96
CA PHE A 82 14.57 -6.10 -16.09
C PHE A 82 14.46 -7.63 -16.15
N LEU A 83 14.46 -8.21 -17.34
CA LEU A 83 14.40 -9.67 -17.50
C LEU A 83 15.61 -10.37 -16.88
N ALA A 84 16.80 -9.77 -16.99
CA ALA A 84 17.99 -10.27 -16.30
C ALA A 84 17.84 -10.20 -14.76
N MET A 85 17.14 -9.19 -14.20
CA MET A 85 16.80 -9.17 -12.76
C MET A 85 15.85 -10.30 -12.37
N VAL A 86 14.87 -10.61 -13.23
CA VAL A 86 13.95 -11.74 -13.04
C VAL A 86 14.72 -13.06 -13.00
N GLU A 87 15.57 -13.32 -13.99
CA GLU A 87 16.38 -14.54 -14.08
C GLU A 87 17.31 -14.73 -12.89
N ARG A 88 17.87 -13.65 -12.34
CA ARG A 88 18.72 -13.70 -11.14
C ARG A 88 17.95 -13.73 -9.82
N GLY A 89 16.62 -13.69 -9.84
CA GLY A 89 15.79 -13.69 -8.62
C GLY A 89 15.97 -12.44 -7.76
N GLU A 90 16.28 -11.31 -8.38
CA GLU A 90 16.54 -10.03 -7.71
C GLU A 90 15.26 -9.23 -7.39
N LEU A 91 14.09 -9.73 -7.80
CA LEU A 91 12.79 -9.12 -7.53
C LEU A 91 12.02 -9.93 -6.47
N LEU A 92 11.29 -9.24 -5.61
CA LEU A 92 10.34 -9.83 -4.66
C LEU A 92 9.08 -10.32 -5.38
N GLU A 93 8.64 -9.53 -6.33
CA GLU A 93 7.49 -9.77 -7.21
C GLU A 93 7.72 -9.01 -8.52
N TRP A 94 7.03 -9.42 -9.57
CA TRP A 94 6.95 -8.66 -10.81
C TRP A 94 5.71 -9.02 -11.60
N ALA A 95 5.23 -8.07 -12.41
CA ALA A 95 4.09 -8.27 -13.30
C ALA A 95 4.23 -7.43 -14.57
N GLU A 96 3.55 -7.85 -15.64
CA GLU A 96 3.36 -7.03 -16.84
C GLU A 96 2.03 -6.28 -16.75
N PHE A 97 2.09 -4.97 -16.98
CA PHE A 97 0.93 -4.10 -17.05
C PHE A 97 1.05 -3.11 -18.19
N ALA A 98 0.02 -3.06 -19.07
CA ALA A 98 -0.03 -2.17 -20.23
C ALA A 98 1.25 -2.23 -21.10
N GLY A 99 1.81 -3.44 -21.32
CA GLY A 99 3.00 -3.67 -22.15
C GLY A 99 4.33 -3.34 -21.48
N ASN A 100 4.34 -2.91 -20.21
CA ASN A 100 5.52 -2.63 -19.41
C ASN A 100 5.65 -3.61 -18.25
N LEU A 101 6.89 -3.87 -17.85
CA LEU A 101 7.21 -4.67 -16.68
C LEU A 101 7.35 -3.76 -15.46
N TYR A 102 6.85 -4.23 -14.32
CA TYR A 102 6.98 -3.59 -13.02
C TYR A 102 7.36 -4.65 -12.00
N GLY A 103 8.22 -4.31 -11.05
CA GLY A 103 8.61 -5.24 -10.01
C GLY A 103 9.37 -4.57 -8.88
N THR A 104 9.40 -5.20 -7.73
CA THR A 104 10.03 -4.64 -6.53
C THR A 104 11.41 -5.24 -6.33
N PRO A 105 12.51 -4.44 -6.42
CA PRO A 105 13.86 -4.92 -6.12
C PRO A 105 13.96 -5.46 -4.70
N LYS A 106 14.49 -6.69 -4.58
CA LYS A 106 14.53 -7.44 -3.32
C LYS A 106 15.51 -6.83 -2.31
N THR A 107 16.72 -6.53 -2.73
CA THR A 107 17.82 -6.11 -1.85
C THR A 107 17.49 -4.86 -1.04
N PRO A 108 17.01 -3.74 -1.60
CA PRO A 108 16.71 -2.54 -0.83
C PRO A 108 15.61 -2.77 0.23
N VAL A 109 14.62 -3.60 -0.09
CA VAL A 109 13.51 -3.92 0.83
C VAL A 109 14.02 -4.73 2.01
N ILE A 110 14.81 -5.78 1.75
CA ILE A 110 15.37 -6.62 2.82
C ILE A 110 16.29 -5.81 3.73
N GLN A 111 17.20 -5.03 3.17
CA GLN A 111 18.09 -4.17 3.95
C GLN A 111 17.32 -3.17 4.83
N ALA A 112 16.23 -2.60 4.33
CA ALA A 112 15.40 -1.70 5.12
C ALA A 112 14.70 -2.43 6.27
N ILE A 113 14.18 -3.66 6.04
CA ILE A 113 13.55 -4.48 7.08
C ILE A 113 14.57 -4.89 8.13
N GLU A 114 15.76 -5.34 7.74
CA GLU A 114 16.87 -5.70 8.64
C GLU A 114 17.34 -4.51 9.49
N ALA A 115 17.27 -3.29 8.91
CA ALA A 115 17.54 -2.05 9.64
C ALA A 115 16.37 -1.61 10.55
N GLY A 116 15.32 -2.42 10.71
CA GLY A 116 14.18 -2.15 11.59
C GLY A 116 13.11 -1.24 10.99
N HIS A 117 13.17 -0.95 9.69
CA HIS A 117 12.15 -0.13 9.04
C HIS A 117 10.92 -0.94 8.61
N TRP A 118 9.78 -0.28 8.66
CA TRP A 118 8.54 -0.79 8.08
C TRP A 118 8.44 -0.34 6.63
N VAL A 119 8.37 -1.31 5.73
CA VAL A 119 8.41 -1.07 4.29
C VAL A 119 7.05 -1.41 3.68
N ILE A 120 6.49 -0.47 2.92
CA ILE A 120 5.24 -0.63 2.19
C ILE A 120 5.57 -0.91 0.72
N LEU A 121 4.96 -1.97 0.16
CA LEU A 121 4.94 -2.24 -1.27
C LEU A 121 3.58 -1.82 -1.82
N GLU A 122 3.53 -0.81 -2.69
CA GLU A 122 2.33 -0.49 -3.48
C GLU A 122 2.41 -1.30 -4.78
N ILE A 123 1.68 -2.41 -4.86
CA ILE A 123 1.78 -3.38 -5.95
C ILE A 123 0.39 -3.85 -6.42
N GLU A 124 0.36 -4.49 -7.59
CA GLU A 124 -0.84 -5.08 -8.19
C GLU A 124 -1.16 -6.45 -7.55
N LEU A 125 -2.38 -6.96 -7.79
CA LEU A 125 -2.88 -8.22 -7.21
C LEU A 125 -1.92 -9.40 -7.39
N GLU A 126 -1.41 -9.61 -8.61
CA GLU A 126 -0.50 -10.73 -8.90
C GLU A 126 0.83 -10.60 -8.17
N GLY A 127 1.35 -9.37 -8.01
CA GLY A 127 2.53 -9.12 -7.18
C GLY A 127 2.28 -9.43 -5.70
N ALA A 128 1.10 -9.07 -5.18
CA ALA A 128 0.71 -9.37 -3.80
C ALA A 128 0.66 -10.88 -3.54
N ARG A 129 0.14 -11.67 -4.48
CA ARG A 129 0.11 -13.13 -4.42
C ARG A 129 1.53 -13.74 -4.41
N GLN A 130 2.45 -13.19 -5.24
CA GLN A 130 3.86 -13.61 -5.26
C GLN A 130 4.53 -13.31 -3.91
N VAL A 131 4.33 -12.11 -3.36
CA VAL A 131 4.87 -11.74 -2.03
C VAL A 131 4.32 -12.66 -0.94
N ARG A 132 3.04 -13.03 -0.98
CA ARG A 132 2.47 -13.98 -0.02
C ARG A 132 3.21 -15.32 -0.02
N GLY A 133 3.59 -15.81 -1.19
CA GLY A 133 4.34 -17.06 -1.34
C GLY A 133 5.76 -16.97 -0.78
N THR A 134 6.44 -15.83 -0.93
CA THR A 134 7.84 -15.62 -0.55
C THR A 134 8.02 -14.98 0.82
N PHE A 135 7.06 -14.17 1.26
CA PHE A 135 7.03 -13.46 2.55
C PHE A 135 5.70 -13.66 3.28
N PRO A 136 5.39 -14.87 3.78
CA PRO A 136 4.09 -15.20 4.37
C PRO A 136 3.77 -14.40 5.65
N LYS A 137 4.75 -13.71 6.24
CA LYS A 137 4.57 -12.83 7.40
C LYS A 137 4.31 -11.36 7.00
N ALA A 138 4.32 -11.04 5.71
CA ALA A 138 3.97 -9.69 5.26
C ALA A 138 2.49 -9.41 5.56
N LEU A 139 2.20 -8.25 6.16
CA LEU A 139 0.82 -7.78 6.33
C LEU A 139 0.26 -7.38 4.97
N GLN A 140 -0.84 -8.01 4.56
CA GLN A 140 -1.46 -7.77 3.26
C GLN A 140 -2.74 -6.96 3.40
N LEU A 141 -2.73 -5.73 2.88
CA LEU A 141 -3.84 -4.78 2.95
C LEU A 141 -4.46 -4.59 1.56
N PHE A 142 -5.78 -4.71 1.48
CA PHE A 142 -6.53 -4.45 0.25
C PHE A 142 -7.42 -3.22 0.41
N VAL A 143 -7.29 -2.26 -0.51
CA VAL A 143 -8.14 -1.06 -0.54
C VAL A 143 -9.31 -1.28 -1.46
N LEU A 144 -10.51 -1.15 -0.92
CA LEU A 144 -11.79 -1.26 -1.61
C LEU A 144 -12.38 0.13 -1.88
N PRO A 145 -13.07 0.32 -3.01
CA PRO A 145 -13.98 1.45 -3.17
C PRO A 145 -15.25 1.20 -2.33
N PRO A 146 -16.04 2.24 -2.00
CA PRO A 146 -17.33 2.04 -1.34
C PRO A 146 -18.34 1.33 -2.26
N SER A 147 -18.24 1.55 -3.57
CA SER A 147 -19.01 0.83 -4.61
C SER A 147 -18.28 0.89 -5.97
N ILE A 148 -18.75 0.05 -6.90
CA ILE A 148 -18.27 0.06 -8.30
C ILE A 148 -18.63 1.37 -9.00
N GLU A 149 -19.80 1.92 -8.73
CA GLU A 149 -20.29 3.17 -9.30
C GLU A 149 -19.39 4.34 -8.86
N GLU A 150 -19.00 4.35 -7.58
CA GLU A 150 -18.09 5.40 -7.08
C GLU A 150 -16.68 5.23 -7.68
N LEU A 151 -16.21 4.01 -7.87
CA LEU A 151 -14.95 3.77 -8.57
C LEU A 151 -15.00 4.25 -10.02
N GLU A 152 -16.11 4.01 -10.74
CA GLU A 152 -16.32 4.53 -12.08
C GLU A 152 -16.29 6.05 -12.11
N ASN A 153 -16.99 6.71 -11.18
CA ASN A 153 -16.97 8.17 -11.06
C ASN A 153 -15.54 8.70 -10.87
N ARG A 154 -14.74 8.09 -10.00
CA ARG A 154 -13.34 8.48 -9.76
C ARG A 154 -12.46 8.26 -10.99
N ILE A 155 -12.68 7.19 -11.74
CA ILE A 155 -11.95 6.92 -12.99
C ILE A 155 -12.30 7.98 -14.03
N ARG A 156 -13.59 8.30 -14.23
CA ARG A 156 -14.06 9.31 -15.19
C ARG A 156 -13.54 10.72 -14.86
N GLN A 157 -13.52 11.10 -13.58
CA GLN A 157 -13.04 12.41 -13.13
C GLN A 157 -11.52 12.62 -13.36
N ARG A 158 -10.73 11.55 -13.29
CA ARG A 158 -9.26 11.63 -13.43
C ARG A 158 -8.76 11.71 -14.84
N GLY A 159 -9.49 11.21 -15.80
CA GLY A 159 -8.99 10.95 -17.13
C GLY A 159 -9.86 11.47 -18.26
N LYS A 160 -9.24 11.46 -19.43
CA LYS A 160 -9.89 11.62 -20.72
C LYS A 160 -10.01 10.25 -21.39
N ASP A 161 -10.23 9.20 -20.61
CA ASP A 161 -10.34 7.85 -21.11
C ASP A 161 -11.64 7.71 -21.92
N ALA A 162 -11.60 7.04 -23.04
CA ALA A 162 -12.78 6.68 -23.81
C ALA A 162 -13.63 5.64 -23.04
N ASP A 163 -14.94 5.60 -23.28
CA ASP A 163 -15.86 4.73 -22.55
C ASP A 163 -15.47 3.24 -22.59
N ASP A 164 -14.96 2.77 -23.72
CA ASP A 164 -14.47 1.40 -23.88
C ASP A 164 -13.23 1.09 -23.00
N ALA A 165 -12.37 2.08 -22.79
CA ALA A 165 -11.22 1.97 -21.88
C ALA A 165 -11.69 1.94 -20.42
N ILE A 166 -12.69 2.76 -20.06
CA ILE A 166 -13.30 2.76 -18.73
C ILE A 166 -13.94 1.40 -18.45
N ALA A 167 -14.72 0.87 -19.39
CA ALA A 167 -15.37 -0.44 -19.24
C ALA A 167 -14.33 -1.56 -18.96
N ARG A 168 -13.23 -1.61 -19.73
CA ARG A 168 -12.14 -2.58 -19.47
C ARG A 168 -11.50 -2.41 -18.10
N ARG A 169 -11.31 -1.16 -17.63
CA ARG A 169 -10.75 -0.88 -16.29
C ARG A 169 -11.69 -1.34 -15.20
N LEU A 170 -12.99 -1.12 -15.34
CA LEU A 170 -14.01 -1.58 -14.38
C LEU A 170 -14.11 -3.10 -14.33
N GLN A 171 -14.07 -3.76 -15.48
CA GLN A 171 -14.06 -5.23 -15.53
C GLN A 171 -12.84 -5.80 -14.79
N ARG A 172 -11.64 -5.21 -14.99
CA ARG A 172 -10.44 -5.59 -14.26
C ARG A 172 -10.58 -5.30 -12.77
N ALA A 173 -11.10 -4.13 -12.41
CA ALA A 173 -11.33 -3.75 -11.02
C ALA A 173 -12.26 -4.73 -10.30
N GLN A 174 -13.29 -5.24 -10.97
CA GLN A 174 -14.19 -6.25 -10.40
C GLN A 174 -13.44 -7.54 -10.05
N VAL A 175 -12.58 -8.03 -10.95
CA VAL A 175 -11.74 -9.22 -10.69
C VAL A 175 -10.80 -8.99 -9.50
N GLU A 176 -10.23 -7.77 -9.40
CA GLU A 176 -9.37 -7.41 -8.27
C GLU A 176 -10.16 -7.32 -6.95
N ILE A 177 -11.37 -6.76 -6.97
CA ILE A 177 -12.26 -6.67 -5.79
C ILE A 177 -12.69 -8.05 -5.31
N ASP A 178 -13.03 -8.96 -6.23
CA ASP A 178 -13.43 -10.34 -5.90
C ASP A 178 -12.30 -11.10 -5.17
N ALA A 179 -11.04 -10.71 -5.40
CA ALA A 179 -9.87 -11.27 -4.71
C ALA A 179 -9.59 -10.62 -3.34
N ALA A 180 -10.33 -9.60 -2.91
CA ALA A 180 -10.07 -8.89 -1.65
C ALA A 180 -10.10 -9.82 -0.42
N ALA A 181 -10.91 -10.89 -0.45
CA ALA A 181 -10.97 -11.89 0.62
C ALA A 181 -9.67 -12.69 0.81
N GLU A 182 -8.72 -12.61 -0.12
CA GLU A 182 -7.41 -13.22 0.02
C GLU A 182 -6.49 -12.43 0.97
N PHE A 183 -6.83 -11.21 1.36
CA PHE A 183 -5.99 -10.28 2.11
C PHE A 183 -6.31 -10.28 3.59
N ASP A 184 -5.31 -9.96 4.42
CA ASP A 184 -5.44 -9.98 5.87
C ASP A 184 -6.43 -8.94 6.38
N GLU A 185 -6.41 -7.73 5.79
CA GLU A 185 -7.32 -6.65 6.14
C GLU A 185 -7.83 -5.93 4.87
N GLN A 186 -9.09 -5.54 4.90
CA GLN A 186 -9.77 -4.82 3.82
C GLN A 186 -10.14 -3.43 4.30
N ILE A 187 -9.72 -2.40 3.56
CA ILE A 187 -9.90 -0.98 3.90
C ILE A 187 -10.85 -0.35 2.89
N VAL A 188 -12.02 0.06 3.32
CA VAL A 188 -12.97 0.76 2.43
C VAL A 188 -12.59 2.24 2.37
N ASN A 189 -12.20 2.72 1.20
CA ASN A 189 -11.83 4.11 0.96
C ASN A 189 -13.03 4.93 0.47
N ASP A 190 -13.96 5.20 1.39
CA ASP A 190 -15.08 6.12 1.20
C ASP A 190 -14.70 7.52 1.70
N ASP A 191 -14.47 7.65 2.99
CA ASP A 191 -13.92 8.84 3.63
C ASP A 191 -12.43 8.65 3.93
N LEU A 192 -11.62 9.68 3.65
CA LEU A 192 -10.16 9.62 3.79
C LEU A 192 -9.73 9.37 5.25
N GLU A 193 -10.36 10.07 6.20
CA GLU A 193 -9.97 9.99 7.61
C GLU A 193 -10.36 8.64 8.22
N VAL A 194 -11.54 8.13 7.85
CA VAL A 194 -12.01 6.81 8.29
C VAL A 194 -11.10 5.72 7.71
N ALA A 195 -10.76 5.80 6.44
CA ALA A 195 -9.85 4.84 5.80
C ALA A 195 -8.43 4.89 6.40
N LEU A 196 -7.92 6.08 6.72
CA LEU A 196 -6.63 6.24 7.41
C LEU A 196 -6.68 5.61 8.80
N GLN A 197 -7.75 5.80 9.57
CA GLN A 197 -7.91 5.18 10.88
C GLN A 197 -7.95 3.64 10.79
N GLN A 198 -8.61 3.09 9.77
CA GLN A 198 -8.61 1.65 9.52
C GLN A 198 -7.20 1.14 9.21
N LEU A 199 -6.45 1.86 8.35
CA LEU A 199 -5.06 1.55 8.02
C LEU A 199 -4.15 1.60 9.25
N GLU A 200 -4.27 2.63 10.06
CA GLU A 200 -3.52 2.79 11.31
C GLU A 200 -3.78 1.62 12.25
N ASN A 201 -5.04 1.26 12.44
CA ASN A 201 -5.42 0.12 13.27
C ASN A 201 -4.85 -1.21 12.73
N ALA A 202 -4.90 -1.43 11.41
CA ALA A 202 -4.36 -2.64 10.79
C ALA A 202 -2.83 -2.72 10.89
N ILE A 203 -2.15 -1.61 10.64
CA ILE A 203 -0.68 -1.54 10.59
C ILE A 203 -0.08 -1.61 12.00
N PHE A 204 -0.64 -0.88 12.97
CA PHE A 204 -0.07 -0.70 14.32
C PHE A 204 -0.74 -1.58 15.38
N LYS A 205 -1.62 -2.48 14.97
CA LYS A 205 -2.19 -3.51 15.85
C LYS A 205 -1.06 -4.43 16.33
N ASP A 206 -0.92 -4.59 17.63
CA ASP A 206 0.04 -5.48 18.29
C ASP A 206 -0.27 -6.96 18.03
#